data_68ec816e1c01cb7d25ebfeb72921334a
#
_entry.id   68ec816e1c01cb7d25ebfeb72921334a
#
_cell.length_a   1.000
_cell.length_b   1.000
_cell.length_c   1.000
_cell.angle_alpha   90.00
_cell.angle_beta   90.00
_cell.angle_gamma   90.00
#
_symmetry.space_group_name_H-M   'P 1'
#
loop_
_entity.id
_entity.type
_entity.pdbx_description
1 polymer ?
#
loop_
_entity_poly.entity_id
_entity_poly.type
_entity_poly.pdbx_seq_one_letter_code
_entity_poly.pdbx_strand_id
1 'polypeptide(L)'
;MSESLTAFELLWQIDQRCRLLAADLPSQAARPDRWSGIGFRLGEHWYVAPMGEVSEVLHEPRFTQLPGVKPWVKGVANLRGRLLPIMDLCGFFGHELSPLRKQRRVLVVEHEDVFAGVMVDEVIGLQHFEQGSFEPLSISKRQGSKAEFVKGYFRREQNWRVFSLFALAKSPVFMGVAL
;
A
#
# COMPACT_ATOMS: atom_id res chain seq x y z
N MET A 1 33.11 -8.91 56.19
CA MET A 1 32.27 -10.03 55.81
C MET A 1 31.30 -9.49 54.76
N SER A 2 31.54 -9.81 53.49
CA SER A 2 30.64 -9.38 52.40
C SER A 2 29.48 -10.36 52.36
N GLU A 3 28.31 -9.94 52.78
CA GLU A 3 27.10 -10.74 52.58
C GLU A 3 26.87 -10.86 51.07
N SER A 4 27.00 -12.08 50.58
CA SER A 4 26.67 -12.41 49.20
C SER A 4 25.15 -12.40 49.05
N LEU A 5 24.63 -11.39 48.35
CA LEU A 5 23.21 -11.33 47.98
C LEU A 5 22.79 -12.64 47.30
N THR A 6 21.65 -13.16 47.70
CA THR A 6 21.04 -14.29 47.01
C THR A 6 20.63 -13.86 45.60
N ALA A 7 20.51 -14.81 44.66
CA ALA A 7 20.09 -14.52 43.30
C ALA A 7 18.72 -13.80 43.24
N PHE A 8 17.83 -14.12 44.17
CA PHE A 8 16.53 -13.46 44.28
C PHE A 8 16.66 -12.00 44.71
N GLU A 9 17.48 -11.71 45.72
CA GLU A 9 17.70 -10.33 46.19
C GLU A 9 18.35 -9.46 45.12
N LEU A 10 19.28 -10.03 44.34
CA LEU A 10 19.89 -9.33 43.20
C LEU A 10 18.87 -9.00 42.13
N LEU A 11 18.02 -9.94 41.73
CA LEU A 11 16.95 -9.72 40.75
C LEU A 11 15.96 -8.70 41.25
N TRP A 12 15.58 -8.76 42.53
CA TRP A 12 14.67 -7.79 43.13
C TRP A 12 15.25 -6.36 43.14
N GLN A 13 16.54 -6.22 43.47
CA GLN A 13 17.23 -4.92 43.40
C GLN A 13 17.29 -4.37 41.96
N ILE A 14 17.52 -5.23 40.97
CA ILE A 14 17.51 -4.82 39.55
C ILE A 14 16.11 -4.37 39.14
N ASP A 15 15.06 -5.09 39.52
CA ASP A 15 13.67 -4.71 39.22
C ASP A 15 13.33 -3.33 39.86
N GLN A 16 13.70 -3.12 41.11
CA GLN A 16 13.49 -1.82 41.78
C GLN A 16 14.23 -0.68 41.08
N ARG A 17 15.49 -0.89 40.69
CA ARG A 17 16.25 0.10 39.91
C ARG A 17 15.64 0.37 38.55
N CYS A 18 15.19 -0.66 37.82
CA CYS A 18 14.52 -0.49 36.56
C CYS A 18 13.24 0.35 36.68
N ARG A 19 12.46 0.13 37.74
CA ARG A 19 11.24 0.91 38.01
C ARG A 19 11.53 2.36 38.38
N LEU A 20 12.57 2.60 39.16
CA LEU A 20 12.96 3.94 39.59
C LEU A 20 13.63 4.76 38.48
N LEU A 21 14.36 4.09 37.56
CA LEU A 21 15.11 4.72 36.48
C LEU A 21 14.38 4.60 35.14
N ALA A 22 13.21 3.95 35.09
CA ALA A 22 12.40 3.90 33.89
C ALA A 22 12.06 5.32 33.45
N ALA A 23 12.47 5.68 32.25
CA ALA A 23 11.97 6.90 31.63
C ALA A 23 10.45 6.83 31.53
N ASP A 24 9.78 7.93 31.79
CA ASP A 24 8.34 8.04 31.58
C ASP A 24 8.00 7.59 30.14
N LEU A 25 6.91 6.85 30.02
CA LEU A 25 6.40 6.50 28.69
C LEU A 25 6.27 7.81 27.89
N PRO A 26 6.70 7.82 26.61
CA PRO A 26 6.54 8.99 25.76
C PRO A 26 5.11 9.49 25.88
N SER A 27 4.94 10.74 26.28
CA SER A 27 3.62 11.32 26.44
C SER A 27 2.83 11.09 25.16
N GLN A 28 1.63 10.56 25.26
CA GLN A 28 0.66 10.51 24.17
C GLN A 28 0.09 11.92 23.89
N ALA A 29 0.93 12.97 24.04
CA ALA A 29 0.60 14.29 23.57
C ALA A 29 0.16 14.14 22.11
N ALA A 30 -1.05 14.56 21.82
CA ALA A 30 -1.82 14.41 20.60
C ALA A 30 -0.91 14.26 19.37
N ARG A 31 -0.66 13.01 18.96
CA ARG A 31 -0.02 12.78 17.66
C ARG A 31 -0.97 13.38 16.65
N PRO A 32 -0.51 14.33 15.81
CA PRO A 32 -1.38 14.87 14.78
C PRO A 32 -1.97 13.69 14.03
N ASP A 33 -3.28 13.71 13.78
CA ASP A 33 -3.96 12.67 13.01
C ASP A 33 -3.24 12.49 11.69
N ARG A 34 -2.46 11.41 11.60
CA ARG A 34 -1.67 11.08 10.42
C ARG A 34 -2.40 10.05 9.59
N TRP A 35 -2.68 10.41 8.37
CA TRP A 35 -3.14 9.46 7.37
C TRP A 35 -1.93 8.74 6.77
N SER A 36 -2.03 7.41 6.59
CA SER A 36 -0.94 6.58 6.08
C SER A 36 -1.41 5.75 4.90
N GLY A 37 -0.53 5.57 3.93
CA GLY A 37 -0.81 4.75 2.75
C GLY A 37 0.47 4.29 2.06
N ILE A 38 0.30 3.37 1.12
CA ILE A 38 1.39 2.85 0.28
C ILE A 38 1.53 3.75 -0.93
N GLY A 39 2.67 4.43 -1.03
CA GLY A 39 3.04 5.27 -2.17
C GLY A 39 3.51 4.43 -3.34
N PHE A 40 3.06 4.76 -4.54
CA PHE A 40 3.47 4.12 -5.78
C PHE A 40 3.45 5.10 -6.96
N ARG A 41 4.09 4.72 -8.05
CA ARG A 41 4.21 5.54 -9.25
C ARG A 41 3.59 4.84 -10.46
N LEU A 42 2.92 5.62 -11.30
CA LEU A 42 2.44 5.24 -12.63
C LEU A 42 2.87 6.34 -13.62
N GLY A 43 3.82 6.03 -14.47
CA GLY A 43 4.46 7.02 -15.35
C GLY A 43 5.12 8.11 -14.51
N GLU A 44 4.75 9.36 -14.75
CA GLU A 44 5.28 10.53 -14.04
C GLU A 44 4.44 10.94 -12.82
N HIS A 45 3.42 10.16 -12.49
CA HIS A 45 2.44 10.54 -11.47
C HIS A 45 2.59 9.72 -10.19
N TRP A 46 2.48 10.43 -9.07
CA TRP A 46 2.57 9.89 -7.73
C TRP A 46 1.19 9.59 -7.17
N TYR A 47 1.03 8.38 -6.70
CA TYR A 47 -0.21 7.88 -6.11
C TYR A 47 0.06 7.35 -4.72
N VAL A 48 -0.96 7.35 -3.91
CA VAL A 48 -0.95 6.69 -2.61
C VAL A 48 -2.26 5.94 -2.39
N ALA A 49 -2.16 4.65 -2.09
CA ALA A 49 -3.31 3.84 -1.71
C ALA A 49 -3.43 3.82 -0.19
N PRO A 50 -4.66 3.88 0.37
CA PRO A 50 -4.87 3.68 1.80
C PRO A 50 -4.22 2.38 2.27
N MET A 51 -3.57 2.38 3.43
CA MET A 51 -2.81 1.23 3.92
C MET A 51 -3.67 -0.04 4.03
N GLY A 52 -4.95 0.09 4.38
CA GLY A 52 -5.88 -1.03 4.48
C GLY A 52 -6.36 -1.61 3.13
N GLU A 53 -6.03 -0.97 2.00
CA GLU A 53 -6.40 -1.45 0.66
C GLU A 53 -5.31 -2.29 -0.02
N VAL A 54 -4.13 -2.41 0.59
CA VAL A 54 -2.99 -3.21 0.10
C VAL A 54 -2.70 -4.31 1.12
N SER A 55 -2.88 -5.56 0.74
CA SER A 55 -2.59 -6.70 1.63
C SER A 55 -1.12 -7.09 1.60
N GLU A 56 -0.47 -6.99 0.44
CA GLU A 56 0.94 -7.34 0.26
C GLU A 56 1.55 -6.58 -0.92
N VAL A 57 2.86 -6.36 -0.88
CA VAL A 57 3.64 -5.78 -1.99
C VAL A 57 4.66 -6.81 -2.46
N LEU A 58 4.59 -7.18 -3.73
CA LEU A 58 5.44 -8.19 -4.33
C LEU A 58 6.37 -7.58 -5.38
N HIS A 59 7.53 -8.20 -5.57
CA HIS A 59 8.26 -8.06 -6.83
C HIS A 59 7.43 -8.63 -7.98
N GLU A 60 7.66 -8.19 -9.23
CA GLU A 60 6.99 -8.77 -10.39
C GLU A 60 7.17 -10.30 -10.37
N PRO A 61 6.10 -11.10 -10.11
CA PRO A 61 6.20 -12.54 -10.05
C PRO A 61 6.28 -13.12 -11.45
N ARG A 62 6.68 -14.38 -11.55
CA ARG A 62 6.48 -15.15 -12.79
C ARG A 62 4.98 -15.44 -12.93
N PHE A 63 4.43 -15.16 -14.08
CA PHE A 63 3.03 -15.41 -14.39
C PHE A 63 2.87 -16.13 -15.72
N THR A 64 1.81 -16.91 -15.84
CA THR A 64 1.42 -17.57 -17.08
C THR A 64 0.41 -16.68 -17.80
N GLN A 65 0.68 -16.36 -19.05
CA GLN A 65 -0.25 -15.57 -19.87
C GLN A 65 -1.51 -16.38 -20.18
N LEU A 66 -2.64 -15.70 -20.26
CA LEU A 66 -3.92 -16.28 -20.58
C LEU A 66 -4.33 -15.85 -22.02
N PRO A 67 -4.87 -16.75 -22.83
CA PRO A 67 -5.43 -16.38 -24.14
C PRO A 67 -6.81 -15.73 -23.97
N GLY A 68 -7.20 -14.88 -24.93
CA GLY A 68 -8.54 -14.28 -24.97
C GLY A 68 -8.85 -13.29 -23.85
N VAL A 69 -7.81 -12.65 -23.30
CA VAL A 69 -7.95 -11.64 -22.25
C VAL A 69 -7.59 -10.25 -22.76
N LYS A 70 -8.09 -9.24 -22.11
CA LYS A 70 -7.80 -7.83 -22.43
C LYS A 70 -6.32 -7.48 -22.23
N PRO A 71 -5.78 -6.46 -22.95
CA PRO A 71 -4.35 -6.17 -23.00
C PRO A 71 -3.70 -5.88 -21.65
N TRP A 72 -4.47 -5.37 -20.70
CA TRP A 72 -3.96 -5.07 -19.34
C TRP A 72 -3.94 -6.28 -18.42
N VAL A 73 -4.50 -7.42 -18.81
CA VAL A 73 -4.38 -8.68 -18.07
C VAL A 73 -3.09 -9.37 -18.47
N LYS A 74 -2.12 -9.40 -17.58
CA LYS A 74 -0.80 -10.00 -17.86
C LYS A 74 -0.81 -11.53 -17.77
N GLY A 75 -1.69 -12.09 -16.93
CA GLY A 75 -1.79 -13.52 -16.72
C GLY A 75 -2.09 -13.85 -15.26
N VAL A 76 -1.71 -15.08 -14.87
CA VAL A 76 -1.94 -15.59 -13.51
C VAL A 76 -0.63 -16.06 -12.90
N ALA A 77 -0.35 -15.64 -11.68
CA ALA A 77 0.76 -16.09 -10.84
C ALA A 77 0.27 -17.01 -9.72
N ASN A 78 1.17 -17.78 -9.15
CA ASN A 78 0.91 -18.52 -7.93
C ASN A 78 1.49 -17.73 -6.74
N LEU A 79 0.63 -17.37 -5.81
CA LEU A 79 1.02 -16.74 -4.54
C LEU A 79 0.61 -17.66 -3.40
N ARG A 80 1.58 -18.35 -2.80
CA ARG A 80 1.36 -19.24 -1.65
C ARG A 80 0.26 -20.29 -1.88
N GLY A 81 0.20 -20.87 -3.10
CA GLY A 81 -0.81 -21.88 -3.47
C GLY A 81 -2.14 -21.30 -3.95
N ARG A 82 -2.35 -19.98 -3.92
CA ARG A 82 -3.52 -19.29 -4.48
C ARG A 82 -3.18 -18.72 -5.87
N LEU A 83 -4.13 -18.79 -6.78
CA LEU A 83 -4.00 -18.17 -8.10
C LEU A 83 -4.26 -16.66 -7.96
N LEU A 84 -3.27 -15.86 -8.37
CA LEU A 84 -3.32 -14.40 -8.34
C LEU A 84 -3.36 -13.86 -9.77
N PRO A 85 -4.50 -13.37 -10.27
CA PRO A 85 -4.55 -12.63 -11.52
C PRO A 85 -3.67 -11.37 -11.44
N ILE A 86 -2.80 -11.17 -12.44
CA ILE A 86 -1.90 -10.02 -12.52
C ILE A 86 -2.43 -9.06 -13.57
N MET A 87 -2.77 -7.85 -13.14
CA MET A 87 -3.32 -6.78 -13.96
C MET A 87 -2.38 -5.60 -14.02
N ASP A 88 -2.13 -5.11 -15.23
CA ASP A 88 -1.30 -3.94 -15.50
C ASP A 88 -2.13 -2.66 -15.38
N LEU A 89 -1.88 -1.89 -14.34
CA LEU A 89 -2.63 -0.65 -14.10
C LEU A 89 -2.26 0.44 -15.11
N CYS A 90 -1.01 0.49 -15.56
CA CYS A 90 -0.62 1.40 -16.64
C CYS A 90 -1.35 1.06 -17.93
N GLY A 91 -1.35 -0.22 -18.33
CA GLY A 91 -2.04 -0.71 -19.52
C GLY A 91 -3.56 -0.49 -19.47
N PHE A 92 -4.17 -0.66 -18.29
CA PHE A 92 -5.58 -0.33 -18.09
C PHE A 92 -5.90 1.14 -18.36
N PHE A 93 -4.96 2.03 -18.02
CA PHE A 93 -5.09 3.47 -18.29
C PHE A 93 -4.54 3.89 -19.68
N GLY A 94 -4.21 2.95 -20.55
CA GLY A 94 -3.72 3.23 -21.90
C GLY A 94 -2.28 3.75 -21.94
N HIS A 95 -1.47 3.43 -20.94
CA HIS A 95 -0.05 3.74 -20.88
C HIS A 95 0.78 2.48 -20.88
N GLU A 96 2.06 2.62 -21.24
CA GLU A 96 3.02 1.53 -21.12
C GLU A 96 3.64 1.49 -19.72
N LEU A 97 3.85 0.28 -19.21
CA LEU A 97 4.65 0.06 -18.01
C LEU A 97 6.09 0.48 -18.24
N SER A 98 6.73 1.00 -17.21
CA SER A 98 8.16 1.29 -17.21
C SER A 98 8.95 0.08 -17.75
N PRO A 99 9.93 0.27 -18.64
CA PRO A 99 10.80 -0.81 -19.13
C PRO A 99 11.66 -1.40 -18.01
N LEU A 100 11.83 -0.71 -16.90
CA LEU A 100 12.66 -1.12 -15.77
C LEU A 100 11.95 -2.18 -14.91
N ARG A 101 11.88 -3.41 -15.39
CA ARG A 101 11.19 -4.54 -14.71
C ARG A 101 11.60 -4.73 -13.25
N LYS A 102 12.86 -4.44 -12.90
CA LYS A 102 13.36 -4.58 -11.52
C LYS A 102 12.67 -3.65 -10.52
N GLN A 103 12.16 -2.52 -10.99
CA GLN A 103 11.44 -1.54 -10.16
C GLN A 103 9.95 -1.88 -10.03
N ARG A 104 9.39 -2.59 -11.02
CA ARG A 104 7.98 -2.94 -11.01
C ARG A 104 7.61 -3.73 -9.76
N ARG A 105 6.43 -3.42 -9.26
CA ARG A 105 5.85 -4.10 -8.09
C ARG A 105 4.42 -4.48 -8.39
N VAL A 106 3.94 -5.45 -7.65
CA VAL A 106 2.54 -5.86 -7.67
C VAL A 106 1.96 -5.59 -6.29
N LEU A 107 0.94 -4.74 -6.25
CA LEU A 107 0.12 -4.49 -5.07
C LEU A 107 -0.97 -5.56 -5.04
N VAL A 108 -0.97 -6.39 -4.01
CA VAL A 108 -2.01 -7.40 -3.83
C VAL A 108 -3.20 -6.75 -3.13
N VAL A 109 -4.35 -6.88 -3.77
CA VAL A 109 -5.63 -6.38 -3.25
C VAL A 109 -6.49 -7.58 -2.90
N GLU A 110 -6.97 -7.61 -1.68
CA GLU A 110 -7.92 -8.61 -1.21
C GLU A 110 -9.12 -7.87 -0.59
N HIS A 111 -10.26 -7.94 -1.25
CA HIS A 111 -11.44 -7.20 -0.85
C HIS A 111 -12.71 -7.95 -1.28
N GLU A 112 -13.54 -8.33 -0.31
CA GLU A 112 -14.72 -9.18 -0.56
C GLU A 112 -14.31 -10.47 -1.30
N ASP A 113 -14.87 -10.74 -2.46
CA ASP A 113 -14.55 -11.91 -3.29
C ASP A 113 -13.40 -11.66 -4.29
N VAL A 114 -12.80 -10.45 -4.28
CA VAL A 114 -11.74 -10.08 -5.21
C VAL A 114 -10.37 -10.33 -4.58
N PHE A 115 -9.57 -11.14 -5.28
CA PHE A 115 -8.16 -11.36 -4.99
C PHE A 115 -7.37 -11.12 -6.27
N ALA A 116 -6.65 -10.00 -6.36
CA ALA A 116 -5.97 -9.59 -7.58
C ALA A 116 -4.63 -8.89 -7.28
N GLY A 117 -3.69 -9.02 -8.21
CA GLY A 117 -2.42 -8.31 -8.19
C GLY A 117 -2.43 -7.16 -9.19
N VAL A 118 -2.24 -5.95 -8.72
CA VAL A 118 -2.18 -4.73 -9.54
C VAL A 118 -0.73 -4.33 -9.75
N MET A 119 -0.25 -4.45 -10.99
CA MET A 119 1.12 -4.12 -11.35
C MET A 119 1.27 -2.61 -11.54
N VAL A 120 2.31 -2.04 -10.93
CA VAL A 120 2.68 -0.63 -10.97
C VAL A 120 4.16 -0.46 -11.33
N ASP A 121 4.56 0.73 -11.76
CA ASP A 121 5.94 0.98 -12.18
C ASP A 121 6.93 0.88 -11.01
N GLU A 122 6.55 1.39 -9.84
CA GLU A 122 7.40 1.42 -8.65
C GLU A 122 6.55 1.59 -7.39
N VAL A 123 6.99 1.01 -6.29
CA VAL A 123 6.45 1.28 -4.96
C VAL A 123 7.47 2.09 -4.17
N ILE A 124 7.04 3.25 -3.68
CA ILE A 124 7.87 4.19 -2.93
C ILE A 124 7.94 3.80 -1.45
N GLY A 125 6.98 2.99 -1.00
CA GLY A 125 6.85 2.57 0.38
C GLY A 125 5.78 3.34 1.16
N LEU A 126 5.81 3.16 2.48
CA LEU A 126 4.83 3.78 3.37
C LEU A 126 5.00 5.30 3.40
N GLN A 127 3.91 5.99 3.15
CA GLN A 127 3.83 7.44 3.20
C GLN A 127 2.89 7.89 4.32
N HIS A 128 3.27 8.99 5.01
CA HIS A 128 2.47 9.60 6.05
C HIS A 128 2.11 11.01 5.66
N PHE A 129 0.87 11.38 5.77
CA PHE A 129 0.36 12.72 5.47
C PHE A 129 -0.38 13.27 6.69
N GLU A 130 -0.38 14.58 6.85
CA GLU A 130 -1.25 15.24 7.82
C GLU A 130 -2.69 15.20 7.28
N GLN A 131 -3.63 14.72 8.09
CA GLN A 131 -5.02 14.57 7.66
C GLN A 131 -5.64 15.90 7.22
N GLY A 132 -5.24 17.00 7.84
CA GLY A 132 -5.67 18.36 7.47
C GLY A 132 -5.16 18.85 6.10
N SER A 133 -4.18 18.17 5.48
CA SER A 133 -3.66 18.53 4.15
C SER A 133 -4.36 17.81 2.99
N PHE A 134 -5.40 17.02 3.27
CA PHE A 134 -6.17 16.32 2.25
C PHE A 134 -7.12 17.25 1.52
N GLU A 135 -7.00 17.30 0.19
CA GLU A 135 -7.90 18.03 -0.69
C GLU A 135 -8.80 17.02 -1.45
N PRO A 136 -10.10 16.94 -1.14
CA PRO A 136 -11.00 16.03 -1.84
C PRO A 136 -11.21 16.46 -3.30
N LEU A 137 -11.25 15.48 -4.19
CA LEU A 137 -11.59 15.72 -5.58
C LEU A 137 -13.11 15.89 -5.72
N SER A 138 -13.55 17.04 -6.26
CA SER A 138 -14.97 17.29 -6.52
C SER A 138 -15.54 16.27 -7.51
N ILE A 139 -16.77 15.81 -7.25
CA ILE A 139 -17.46 14.79 -8.07
C ILE A 139 -17.52 15.19 -9.55
N SER A 140 -17.72 16.49 -9.84
CA SER A 140 -17.71 17.02 -11.21
C SER A 140 -16.39 16.87 -11.96
N LYS A 141 -15.25 16.73 -11.24
CA LYS A 141 -13.91 16.52 -11.81
C LYS A 141 -13.52 15.04 -11.90
N ARG A 142 -14.38 14.13 -11.49
CA ARG A 142 -14.14 12.67 -11.55
C ARG A 142 -14.50 12.05 -12.91
N GLN A 143 -14.78 12.86 -13.95
CA GLN A 143 -15.05 12.36 -15.29
C GLN A 143 -13.74 11.94 -15.98
N GLY A 144 -13.66 10.68 -16.35
CA GLY A 144 -12.52 10.05 -17.02
C GLY A 144 -12.04 8.81 -16.27
N SER A 145 -11.58 7.81 -17.00
CA SER A 145 -11.26 6.45 -16.49
C SER A 145 -10.32 6.39 -15.28
N LYS A 146 -9.44 7.41 -15.12
CA LYS A 146 -8.51 7.48 -13.98
C LYS A 146 -9.07 8.23 -12.78
N ALA A 147 -9.85 9.28 -13.04
CA ALA A 147 -10.37 10.18 -12.01
C ALA A 147 -11.44 9.50 -11.13
N GLU A 148 -12.08 8.46 -11.63
CA GLU A 148 -13.06 7.66 -10.90
C GLU A 148 -12.47 7.01 -9.64
N PHE A 149 -11.20 6.56 -9.72
CA PHE A 149 -10.52 5.87 -8.63
C PHE A 149 -9.73 6.83 -7.71
N VAL A 150 -9.65 8.13 -8.05
CA VAL A 150 -8.95 9.14 -7.26
C VAL A 150 -9.91 9.84 -6.32
N LYS A 151 -9.68 9.72 -5.01
CA LYS A 151 -10.51 10.35 -3.96
C LYS A 151 -10.17 11.82 -3.72
N GLY A 152 -8.90 12.19 -3.95
CA GLY A 152 -8.37 13.53 -3.67
C GLY A 152 -6.85 13.56 -3.78
N TYR A 153 -6.26 14.59 -3.19
CA TYR A 153 -4.83 14.84 -3.25
C TYR A 153 -4.26 15.21 -1.89
N PHE A 154 -3.01 14.83 -1.66
CA PHE A 154 -2.16 15.43 -0.66
C PHE A 154 -1.07 16.27 -1.36
N ARG A 155 -0.92 17.53 -0.94
CA ARG A 155 0.14 18.39 -1.45
C ARG A 155 1.38 18.29 -0.58
N ARG A 156 2.51 18.00 -1.21
CA ARG A 156 3.86 18.12 -0.70
C ARG A 156 4.73 18.72 -1.79
N GLU A 157 6.03 18.42 -1.80
CA GLU A 157 6.90 18.70 -2.94
C GLU A 157 6.32 18.20 -4.26
N GLN A 158 5.55 17.09 -4.17
CA GLN A 158 4.82 16.48 -5.28
C GLN A 158 3.35 16.31 -4.91
N ASN A 159 2.49 16.32 -5.93
CA ASN A 159 1.07 16.07 -5.74
C ASN A 159 0.80 14.56 -5.67
N TRP A 160 0.42 14.07 -4.51
CA TRP A 160 0.06 12.69 -4.27
C TRP A 160 -1.42 12.45 -4.47
N ARG A 161 -1.77 11.65 -5.46
CA ARG A 161 -3.17 11.29 -5.74
C ARG A 161 -3.59 10.14 -4.84
N VAL A 162 -4.63 10.33 -4.05
CA VAL A 162 -5.19 9.26 -3.20
C VAL A 162 -6.02 8.34 -4.08
N PHE A 163 -5.49 7.15 -4.34
CA PHE A 163 -6.06 6.16 -5.25
C PHE A 163 -6.71 5.02 -4.47
N SER A 164 -7.96 4.69 -4.77
CA SER A 164 -8.66 3.58 -4.14
C SER A 164 -8.55 2.31 -4.96
N LEU A 165 -7.77 1.35 -4.46
CA LEU A 165 -7.67 0.01 -5.04
C LEU A 165 -8.97 -0.79 -4.85
N PHE A 166 -9.72 -0.55 -3.77
CA PHE A 166 -11.02 -1.16 -3.57
C PHE A 166 -12.06 -0.67 -4.57
N ALA A 167 -12.06 0.63 -4.91
CA ALA A 167 -12.90 1.14 -5.97
C ALA A 167 -12.54 0.52 -7.33
N LEU A 168 -11.24 0.34 -7.60
CA LEU A 168 -10.76 -0.34 -8.79
C LEU A 168 -11.22 -1.79 -8.83
N ALA A 169 -11.10 -2.53 -7.73
CA ALA A 169 -11.53 -3.93 -7.62
C ALA A 169 -13.05 -4.11 -7.80
N LYS A 170 -13.84 -3.09 -7.48
CA LYS A 170 -15.30 -3.07 -7.71
C LYS A 170 -15.70 -2.64 -9.12
N SER A 171 -14.77 -2.12 -9.92
CA SER A 171 -15.08 -1.63 -11.27
C SER A 171 -15.35 -2.79 -12.24
N PRO A 172 -16.56 -2.89 -12.83
CA PRO A 172 -16.85 -3.91 -13.82
C PRO A 172 -15.96 -3.81 -15.06
N VAL A 173 -15.49 -2.59 -15.38
CA VAL A 173 -14.60 -2.36 -16.52
C VAL A 173 -13.23 -2.96 -16.29
N PHE A 174 -12.69 -2.82 -15.07
CA PHE A 174 -11.39 -3.37 -14.68
C PHE A 174 -11.47 -4.89 -14.51
N MET A 175 -12.53 -5.38 -13.87
CA MET A 175 -12.73 -6.82 -13.60
C MET A 175 -13.25 -7.59 -14.80
N GLY A 176 -13.76 -6.92 -15.83
CA GLY A 176 -14.18 -7.54 -17.08
C GLY A 176 -12.97 -7.92 -17.92
N VAL A 177 -12.34 -9.06 -17.62
CA VAL A 177 -11.04 -9.49 -18.16
C VAL A 177 -11.12 -10.18 -19.54
N ALA A 178 -12.26 -10.71 -19.94
CA ALA A 178 -12.47 -11.35 -21.24
C ALA A 178 -12.56 -10.30 -22.37
N LEU A 179 -12.04 -10.68 -23.56
CA LEU A 179 -12.18 -9.91 -24.80
C LEU A 179 -13.62 -9.88 -25.27
#